data_89334ca222d8061052525c3fae30c84d
#
_entry.id   89334ca222d8061052525c3fae30c84d
#
_cell.length_a   1.000
_cell.length_b   1.000
_cell.length_c   1.000
_cell.angle_alpha   90.00
_cell.angle_beta   90.00
_cell.angle_gamma   90.00
#
_symmetry.space_group_name_H-M   'P 1'
#
loop_
_entity.id
_entity.type
_entity.pdbx_description
1 polymer ?
#
loop_
_entity_poly.entity_id
_entity_poly.type
_entity_poly.pdbx_seq_one_letter_code
_entity_poly.pdbx_strand_id
1 'polypeptide(L)'
;MTALIILDGFGIREESKYNAVKTDGVKNITRLWNEYPHTQIAASGLAVGLPEGQMGNSEVGHLNLGAGRIVYQELTRITKSIQDGDFFENPAFNAAMDSCKQRGTKLHLFGLCSDGGVHSHLNHLYALIKLAKQKGLKKVYVHCFMDGRDVPPESGKGYIEQLQSKLNELGCGKIATVMGRYYAMDRDNRFERVEKAYAAMTYGEGVYAADPVKAMQASYDAGVTDEFVVPVVITENGAPVAKVEANDSVIFFNFRPDRAREITRAYLFEDFTGFERRNGCFPLTYVSMTQYDKTFEDKLMVAFKPETLTNTLGEYVSAHGLTQLRIAETEKYAHVTFFFNGGVEAPNPGEDRALIPSPKVATYDLKPEMSAYEVTEEAVKRINSGKYDMMILNFANPDMVGHTGVMEAAVKAVHTVDECAARVIDAILANGGRAILTADHGNCELMAEADGTPFTAHTTSPVPLILIDPAHKGAMLREGGKLSDVAPTMLKLMALPQPSEMTGESLV
;
A
#
# COMPACT_ATOMS: atom_id res chain seq x y z
N MET A 1 -9.99 -12.61 -29.26
CA MET A 1 -9.11 -12.22 -28.16
C MET A 1 -9.55 -10.86 -27.62
N THR A 2 -9.56 -10.69 -26.28
CA THR A 2 -9.78 -9.39 -25.61
C THR A 2 -8.47 -8.96 -24.93
N ALA A 3 -7.94 -7.81 -25.27
CA ALA A 3 -6.66 -7.35 -24.77
C ALA A 3 -6.79 -6.14 -23.84
N LEU A 4 -5.96 -6.08 -22.79
CA LEU A 4 -5.72 -4.91 -21.97
C LEU A 4 -4.29 -4.42 -22.26
N ILE A 5 -4.16 -3.21 -22.75
CA ILE A 5 -2.91 -2.54 -23.03
C ILE A 5 -2.75 -1.41 -22.02
N ILE A 6 -1.70 -1.49 -21.21
CA ILE A 6 -1.42 -0.54 -20.12
C ILE A 6 -0.22 0.30 -20.53
N LEU A 7 -0.43 1.61 -20.64
CA LEU A 7 0.61 2.62 -20.84
C LEU A 7 1.05 3.13 -19.47
N ASP A 8 2.03 2.48 -18.86
CA ASP A 8 2.45 2.74 -17.48
C ASP A 8 2.85 4.22 -17.29
N GLY A 9 2.26 4.90 -16.33
CA GLY A 9 2.55 6.29 -16.04
C GLY A 9 1.96 7.33 -17.02
N PHE A 10 0.99 6.94 -17.86
CA PHE A 10 0.36 7.81 -18.84
C PHE A 10 -0.92 8.49 -18.28
N GLY A 11 -0.74 9.56 -17.52
CA GLY A 11 -1.86 10.35 -16.98
C GLY A 11 -2.49 11.33 -17.98
N ILE A 12 -3.63 11.89 -17.60
CA ILE A 12 -4.32 12.96 -18.36
C ILE A 12 -4.24 14.26 -17.57
N ARG A 13 -3.79 15.34 -18.26
CA ARG A 13 -3.79 16.69 -17.74
C ARG A 13 -4.10 17.69 -18.85
N GLU A 14 -4.91 18.70 -18.54
CA GLU A 14 -5.33 19.69 -19.54
C GLU A 14 -4.20 20.63 -20.00
N GLU A 15 -3.32 21.04 -19.09
CA GLU A 15 -2.20 21.91 -19.40
C GLU A 15 -1.18 21.19 -20.29
N SER A 16 -0.71 21.90 -21.34
CA SER A 16 0.33 21.39 -22.24
C SER A 16 1.76 21.68 -21.74
N LYS A 17 1.93 22.67 -20.87
CA LYS A 17 3.25 23.02 -20.34
C LYS A 17 3.78 21.87 -19.47
N TYR A 18 4.99 21.40 -19.78
CA TYR A 18 5.63 20.25 -19.09
C TYR A 18 4.84 18.94 -19.15
N ASN A 19 4.05 18.76 -20.21
CA ASN A 19 3.19 17.60 -20.43
C ASN A 19 3.69 16.81 -21.64
N ALA A 20 4.36 15.67 -21.40
CA ALA A 20 4.88 14.83 -22.48
C ALA A 20 3.78 14.07 -23.25
N VAL A 21 2.61 13.88 -22.63
CA VAL A 21 1.45 13.21 -23.24
C VAL A 21 0.73 14.11 -24.23
N LYS A 22 0.74 15.41 -24.00
CA LYS A 22 0.01 16.41 -24.82
C LYS A 22 0.95 17.08 -25.83
N THR A 23 1.52 16.28 -26.72
CA THR A 23 2.43 16.73 -27.78
C THR A 23 1.93 16.31 -29.16
N ASP A 24 2.35 17.02 -30.20
CA ASP A 24 1.94 16.75 -31.60
C ASP A 24 2.34 15.37 -32.13
N GLY A 25 3.25 14.67 -31.44
CA GLY A 25 3.70 13.32 -31.79
C GLY A 25 2.77 12.19 -31.34
N VAL A 26 1.84 12.45 -30.42
CA VAL A 26 0.85 11.47 -29.92
C VAL A 26 -0.35 11.44 -30.86
N LYS A 27 -0.17 10.83 -32.03
CA LYS A 27 -1.16 10.86 -33.12
C LYS A 27 -2.12 9.67 -33.06
N ASN A 28 -1.62 8.49 -32.78
CA ASN A 28 -2.42 7.26 -32.83
C ASN A 28 -3.38 7.18 -31.64
N ILE A 29 -2.93 7.45 -30.43
CA ILE A 29 -3.78 7.46 -29.23
C ILE A 29 -4.81 8.56 -29.36
N THR A 30 -4.44 9.75 -29.87
CA THR A 30 -5.39 10.85 -30.15
C THR A 30 -6.44 10.45 -31.18
N ARG A 31 -6.05 9.75 -32.25
CA ARG A 31 -6.99 9.21 -33.25
C ARG A 31 -7.94 8.21 -32.61
N LEU A 32 -7.40 7.24 -31.84
CA LEU A 32 -8.22 6.21 -31.15
C LEU A 32 -9.20 6.84 -30.16
N TRP A 33 -8.77 7.85 -29.42
CA TRP A 33 -9.64 8.64 -28.52
C TRP A 33 -10.81 9.27 -29.26
N ASN A 34 -10.58 9.82 -30.44
CA ASN A 34 -11.62 10.47 -31.24
C ASN A 34 -12.54 9.47 -31.99
N GLU A 35 -12.06 8.27 -32.30
CA GLU A 35 -12.78 7.28 -33.10
C GLU A 35 -13.60 6.28 -32.27
N TYR A 36 -13.18 6.03 -31.03
CA TYR A 36 -13.73 4.96 -30.18
C TYR A 36 -14.33 5.50 -28.87
N PRO A 37 -15.25 4.75 -28.23
CA PRO A 37 -15.73 5.08 -26.91
C PRO A 37 -14.58 5.24 -25.91
N HIS A 38 -14.61 6.31 -25.15
CA HIS A 38 -13.54 6.62 -24.19
C HIS A 38 -14.11 7.32 -22.97
N THR A 39 -13.36 7.27 -21.90
CA THR A 39 -13.60 7.97 -20.64
C THR A 39 -12.27 8.18 -19.89
N GLN A 40 -12.33 8.89 -18.78
CA GLN A 40 -11.23 8.98 -17.81
C GLN A 40 -11.60 8.18 -16.57
N ILE A 41 -10.63 7.50 -15.99
CA ILE A 41 -10.83 6.72 -14.76
C ILE A 41 -9.85 7.15 -13.68
N ALA A 42 -10.29 7.04 -12.42
CA ALA A 42 -9.47 7.39 -11.26
C ALA A 42 -8.42 6.31 -11.00
N ALA A 43 -7.17 6.74 -10.77
CA ALA A 43 -6.00 5.89 -10.58
C ALA A 43 -5.17 6.28 -9.33
N SER A 44 -5.75 7.04 -8.39
CA SER A 44 -5.06 7.53 -7.19
C SER A 44 -6.00 7.59 -5.97
N GLY A 45 -5.43 7.79 -4.80
CA GLY A 45 -6.17 7.97 -3.56
C GLY A 45 -7.13 6.82 -3.25
N LEU A 46 -8.27 7.15 -2.67
CA LEU A 46 -9.27 6.16 -2.22
C LEU A 46 -9.80 5.27 -3.35
N ALA A 47 -9.79 5.74 -4.59
CA ALA A 47 -10.25 4.97 -5.75
C ALA A 47 -9.38 3.74 -6.04
N VAL A 48 -8.18 3.69 -5.49
CA VAL A 48 -7.25 2.54 -5.61
C VAL A 48 -6.82 1.97 -4.25
N GLY A 49 -7.48 2.37 -3.17
CA GLY A 49 -7.20 1.86 -1.81
C GLY A 49 -6.03 2.53 -1.10
N LEU A 50 -5.60 3.70 -1.57
CA LEU A 50 -4.60 4.56 -0.94
C LEU A 50 -5.28 5.67 -0.14
N PRO A 51 -4.57 6.35 0.79
CA PRO A 51 -5.07 7.55 1.43
C PRO A 51 -5.53 8.61 0.43
N GLU A 52 -6.49 9.45 0.84
CA GLU A 52 -6.99 10.54 -0.01
C GLU A 52 -5.84 11.47 -0.42
N GLY A 53 -5.80 11.84 -1.70
CA GLY A 53 -4.76 12.71 -2.27
C GLY A 53 -3.40 12.04 -2.51
N GLN A 54 -3.24 10.77 -2.15
CA GLN A 54 -2.00 10.05 -2.44
C GLN A 54 -1.96 9.60 -3.91
N MET A 55 -0.83 9.86 -4.58
CA MET A 55 -0.58 9.42 -5.96
C MET A 55 -0.63 7.89 -6.07
N GLY A 56 -1.12 7.38 -7.21
CA GLY A 56 -1.08 5.97 -7.54
C GLY A 56 0.35 5.47 -7.78
N ASN A 57 0.48 4.16 -7.95
CA ASN A 57 1.74 3.52 -8.35
C ASN A 57 1.44 2.21 -9.10
N SER A 58 2.46 1.66 -9.77
CA SER A 58 2.27 0.49 -10.63
C SER A 58 1.82 -0.76 -9.88
N GLU A 59 2.30 -0.99 -8.65
CA GLU A 59 1.93 -2.15 -7.83
C GLU A 59 0.43 -2.11 -7.50
N VAL A 60 -0.02 -1.00 -6.91
CA VAL A 60 -1.42 -0.77 -6.54
C VAL A 60 -2.31 -0.71 -7.77
N GLY A 61 -1.87 -0.05 -8.85
CA GLY A 61 -2.61 0.06 -10.10
C GLY A 61 -2.90 -1.30 -10.73
N HIS A 62 -1.87 -2.12 -10.94
CA HIS A 62 -2.03 -3.46 -11.52
C HIS A 62 -2.80 -4.41 -10.61
N LEU A 63 -2.64 -4.28 -9.28
CA LEU A 63 -3.40 -5.05 -8.31
C LEU A 63 -4.91 -4.78 -8.45
N ASN A 64 -5.32 -3.50 -8.52
CA ASN A 64 -6.73 -3.11 -8.71
C ASN A 64 -7.26 -3.53 -10.09
N LEU A 65 -6.47 -3.37 -11.15
CA LEU A 65 -6.82 -3.82 -12.51
C LEU A 65 -7.10 -5.32 -12.56
N GLY A 66 -6.27 -6.13 -11.90
CA GLY A 66 -6.41 -7.59 -11.88
C GLY A 66 -7.49 -8.10 -10.91
N ALA A 67 -7.66 -7.43 -9.76
CA ALA A 67 -8.61 -7.85 -8.73
C ALA A 67 -10.06 -7.50 -9.04
N GLY A 68 -10.34 -6.52 -9.90
CA GLY A 68 -11.71 -6.06 -10.19
C GLY A 68 -12.44 -5.48 -8.98
N ARG A 69 -11.68 -5.05 -7.98
CA ARG A 69 -12.15 -4.43 -6.73
C ARG A 69 -11.10 -3.48 -6.19
N ILE A 70 -11.52 -2.53 -5.34
CA ILE A 70 -10.56 -1.70 -4.63
C ILE A 70 -9.84 -2.58 -3.60
N VAL A 71 -8.51 -2.68 -3.70
CA VAL A 71 -7.67 -3.37 -2.73
C VAL A 71 -7.05 -2.33 -1.82
N TYR A 72 -7.58 -2.22 -0.61
CA TYR A 72 -7.13 -1.22 0.36
C TYR A 72 -5.77 -1.57 0.93
N GLN A 73 -4.83 -0.62 0.90
CA GLN A 73 -3.58 -0.71 1.67
C GLN A 73 -3.88 -0.64 3.16
N GLU A 74 -3.03 -1.24 4.00
CA GLU A 74 -3.31 -1.42 5.44
C GLU A 74 -3.70 -0.12 6.16
N LEU A 75 -3.00 0.98 5.92
CA LEU A 75 -3.35 2.28 6.49
C LEU A 75 -4.80 2.68 6.16
N THR A 76 -5.16 2.61 4.88
CA THR A 76 -6.50 3.00 4.39
C THR A 76 -7.55 2.00 4.84
N ARG A 77 -7.25 0.70 4.83
CA ARG A 77 -8.13 -0.38 5.28
C ARG A 77 -8.54 -0.19 6.75
N ILE A 78 -7.57 0.06 7.62
CA ILE A 78 -7.82 0.25 9.05
C ILE A 78 -8.56 1.57 9.28
N THR A 79 -8.15 2.65 8.61
CA THR A 79 -8.81 3.97 8.72
C THR A 79 -10.27 3.87 8.26
N LYS A 80 -10.53 3.17 7.14
CA LYS A 80 -11.88 2.93 6.64
C LYS A 80 -12.71 2.12 7.64
N SER A 81 -12.16 1.06 8.22
CA SER A 81 -12.81 0.26 9.25
C SER A 81 -13.23 1.09 10.48
N ILE A 82 -12.41 2.08 10.86
CA ILE A 82 -12.77 3.03 11.92
C ILE A 82 -13.96 3.92 11.51
N GLN A 83 -13.96 4.40 10.26
CA GLN A 83 -15.02 5.26 9.73
C GLN A 83 -16.34 4.50 9.59
N ASP A 84 -16.30 3.27 9.10
CA ASP A 84 -17.45 2.40 8.90
C ASP A 84 -17.99 1.84 10.24
N GLY A 85 -17.16 1.82 11.29
CA GLY A 85 -17.53 1.38 12.62
C GLY A 85 -17.20 -0.08 12.97
N ASP A 86 -16.90 -0.92 11.98
CA ASP A 86 -16.57 -2.34 12.19
C ASP A 86 -15.26 -2.56 12.95
N PHE A 87 -14.36 -1.57 12.97
CA PHE A 87 -13.17 -1.56 13.84
C PHE A 87 -13.54 -1.81 15.31
N PHE A 88 -14.65 -1.24 15.78
CA PHE A 88 -15.10 -1.35 17.16
C PHE A 88 -15.74 -2.71 17.47
N GLU A 89 -16.10 -3.46 16.44
CA GLU A 89 -16.62 -4.83 16.53
C GLU A 89 -15.53 -5.89 16.31
N ASN A 90 -14.27 -5.47 16.07
CA ASN A 90 -13.18 -6.39 15.78
C ASN A 90 -12.99 -7.42 16.93
N PRO A 91 -13.07 -8.73 16.63
CA PRO A 91 -13.07 -9.77 17.67
C PRO A 91 -11.78 -9.85 18.46
N ALA A 92 -10.62 -9.56 17.86
CA ALA A 92 -9.32 -9.61 18.54
C ALA A 92 -9.20 -8.46 19.57
N PHE A 93 -9.58 -7.24 19.20
CA PHE A 93 -9.57 -6.11 20.14
C PHE A 93 -10.57 -6.34 21.29
N ASN A 94 -11.75 -6.79 20.95
CA ASN A 94 -12.78 -7.08 21.96
C ASN A 94 -12.33 -8.18 22.92
N ALA A 95 -11.73 -9.27 22.43
CA ALA A 95 -11.24 -10.35 23.28
C ALA A 95 -10.12 -9.88 24.24
N ALA A 96 -9.17 -9.07 23.77
CA ALA A 96 -8.11 -8.52 24.61
C ALA A 96 -8.67 -7.61 25.72
N MET A 97 -9.60 -6.74 25.37
CA MET A 97 -10.20 -5.79 26.31
C MET A 97 -11.14 -6.48 27.31
N ASP A 98 -11.90 -7.47 26.86
CA ASP A 98 -12.78 -8.28 27.74
C ASP A 98 -11.96 -9.13 28.71
N SER A 99 -10.80 -9.65 28.28
CA SER A 99 -9.84 -10.33 29.17
C SER A 99 -9.38 -9.41 30.31
N CYS A 100 -9.00 -8.18 30.00
CA CYS A 100 -8.64 -7.18 31.02
C CYS A 100 -9.78 -6.92 32.00
N LYS A 101 -10.98 -6.75 31.48
CA LYS A 101 -12.18 -6.46 32.31
C LYS A 101 -12.50 -7.63 33.24
N GLN A 102 -12.47 -8.85 32.74
CA GLN A 102 -12.77 -10.06 33.53
C GLN A 102 -11.71 -10.34 34.61
N ARG A 103 -10.44 -10.12 34.29
CA ARG A 103 -9.33 -10.41 35.21
C ARG A 103 -8.93 -9.21 36.09
N GLY A 104 -9.42 -8.03 35.80
CA GLY A 104 -9.01 -6.80 36.48
C GLY A 104 -7.57 -6.37 36.17
N THR A 105 -7.00 -6.84 35.04
CA THR A 105 -5.63 -6.60 34.60
C THR A 105 -5.54 -5.33 33.72
N LYS A 106 -4.35 -5.05 33.19
CA LYS A 106 -4.06 -3.84 32.42
C LYS A 106 -4.13 -4.09 30.92
N LEU A 107 -4.57 -3.08 30.17
CA LEU A 107 -4.42 -2.99 28.73
C LEU A 107 -3.21 -2.10 28.39
N HIS A 108 -2.28 -2.63 27.64
CA HIS A 108 -1.12 -1.92 27.12
C HIS A 108 -1.26 -1.72 25.60
N LEU A 109 -1.06 -0.50 25.13
CA LEU A 109 -1.08 -0.14 23.73
C LEU A 109 0.34 0.23 23.29
N PHE A 110 0.92 -0.54 22.38
CA PHE A 110 2.28 -0.35 21.88
C PHE A 110 2.23 0.22 20.46
N GLY A 111 3.11 1.12 20.10
CA GLY A 111 3.30 1.48 18.72
C GLY A 111 3.92 2.84 18.48
N LEU A 112 4.21 3.11 17.21
CA LEU A 112 4.81 4.33 16.74
C LEU A 112 3.78 5.47 16.77
N CYS A 113 4.08 6.51 17.54
CA CYS A 113 3.21 7.65 17.78
C CYS A 113 3.52 8.81 16.83
N SER A 114 3.07 8.69 15.58
CA SER A 114 3.11 9.75 14.57
C SER A 114 1.93 9.62 13.60
N ASP A 115 1.80 10.57 12.69
CA ASP A 115 0.85 10.57 11.58
C ASP A 115 1.51 10.23 10.23
N GLY A 116 2.77 9.78 10.25
CA GLY A 116 3.54 9.44 9.06
C GLY A 116 2.93 8.34 8.19
N GLY A 117 2.14 7.44 8.78
CA GLY A 117 1.35 6.45 8.04
C GLY A 117 2.17 5.33 7.38
N VAL A 118 3.45 5.18 7.74
CA VAL A 118 4.32 4.12 7.19
C VAL A 118 4.23 2.84 8.03
N HIS A 119 4.27 2.95 9.36
CA HIS A 119 4.21 1.82 10.28
C HIS A 119 2.93 1.78 11.09
N SER A 120 2.35 2.94 11.36
CA SER A 120 1.20 3.16 12.23
C SER A 120 0.54 4.50 11.90
N HIS A 121 -0.57 4.80 12.58
CA HIS A 121 -1.15 6.13 12.55
C HIS A 121 -1.82 6.44 13.90
N LEU A 122 -1.63 7.66 14.43
CA LEU A 122 -2.21 8.08 15.71
C LEU A 122 -3.73 7.94 15.78
N ASN A 123 -4.44 8.14 14.66
CA ASN A 123 -5.90 7.95 14.63
C ASN A 123 -6.31 6.51 14.96
N HIS A 124 -5.49 5.52 14.64
CA HIS A 124 -5.74 4.11 14.99
C HIS A 124 -5.58 3.90 16.51
N LEU A 125 -4.57 4.53 17.13
CA LEU A 125 -4.40 4.53 18.58
C LEU A 125 -5.61 5.21 19.27
N TYR A 126 -6.05 6.35 18.77
CA TYR A 126 -7.23 7.05 19.33
C TYR A 126 -8.49 6.20 19.25
N ALA A 127 -8.69 5.45 18.18
CA ALA A 127 -9.81 4.51 18.05
C ALA A 127 -9.73 3.38 19.08
N LEU A 128 -8.54 2.82 19.34
CA LEU A 128 -8.35 1.81 20.41
C LEU A 128 -8.65 2.36 21.80
N ILE A 129 -8.22 3.59 22.12
CA ILE A 129 -8.51 4.24 23.39
C ILE A 129 -10.04 4.49 23.53
N LYS A 130 -10.68 4.92 22.43
CA LYS A 130 -12.14 5.09 22.39
C LYS A 130 -12.87 3.77 22.66
N LEU A 131 -12.43 2.68 22.04
CA LEU A 131 -12.99 1.35 22.29
C LEU A 131 -12.79 0.91 23.75
N ALA A 132 -11.58 1.11 24.31
CA ALA A 132 -11.29 0.80 25.71
C ALA A 132 -12.20 1.58 26.68
N LYS A 133 -12.46 2.87 26.39
CA LYS A 133 -13.44 3.68 27.13
C LYS A 133 -14.85 3.10 27.02
N GLN A 134 -15.30 2.75 25.81
CA GLN A 134 -16.64 2.14 25.59
C GLN A 134 -16.80 0.83 26.37
N LYS A 135 -15.73 0.03 26.49
CA LYS A 135 -15.69 -1.19 27.30
C LYS A 135 -15.64 -0.90 28.83
N GLY A 136 -15.41 0.32 29.22
CA GLY A 136 -15.34 0.73 30.64
C GLY A 136 -14.02 0.38 31.31
N LEU A 137 -12.93 0.18 30.54
CA LEU A 137 -11.61 -0.11 31.09
C LEU A 137 -11.05 1.10 31.86
N LYS A 138 -10.46 0.85 33.02
CA LYS A 138 -9.82 1.86 33.89
C LYS A 138 -8.29 1.84 33.83
N LYS A 139 -7.71 0.71 33.47
CA LYS A 139 -6.25 0.46 33.47
C LYS A 139 -5.77 0.35 32.03
N VAL A 140 -5.65 1.49 31.34
CA VAL A 140 -5.21 1.58 29.93
C VAL A 140 -3.93 2.39 29.87
N TYR A 141 -2.89 1.85 29.26
CA TYR A 141 -1.55 2.45 29.25
C TYR A 141 -0.95 2.43 27.85
N VAL A 142 -0.39 3.58 27.45
CA VAL A 142 0.25 3.73 26.13
C VAL A 142 1.77 3.75 26.30
N HIS A 143 2.42 2.90 25.53
CA HIS A 143 3.87 2.87 25.36
C HIS A 143 4.22 3.50 24.02
N CYS A 144 4.65 4.76 24.05
CA CYS A 144 4.86 5.57 22.87
C CYS A 144 6.24 5.32 22.26
N PHE A 145 6.29 4.85 21.02
CA PHE A 145 7.52 4.80 20.22
C PHE A 145 7.58 6.07 19.37
N MET A 146 8.71 6.78 19.43
CA MET A 146 8.90 8.06 18.74
C MET A 146 9.54 7.83 17.37
N ASP A 147 9.08 8.59 16.37
CA ASP A 147 9.39 8.38 14.97
C ASP A 147 10.69 9.08 14.51
N GLY A 148 10.61 10.30 14.06
CA GLY A 148 11.74 11.09 13.56
C GLY A 148 12.38 10.61 12.26
N ARG A 149 11.80 9.60 11.58
CA ARG A 149 12.24 9.11 10.26
C ARG A 149 11.17 9.33 9.19
N ASP A 150 9.94 8.95 9.48
CA ASP A 150 8.80 9.06 8.55
C ASP A 150 8.11 10.44 8.70
N VAL A 151 8.48 11.18 9.73
CA VAL A 151 8.08 12.55 10.03
C VAL A 151 9.31 13.34 10.48
N PRO A 152 9.25 14.71 10.58
CA PRO A 152 10.41 15.51 11.00
C PRO A 152 11.00 15.07 12.34
N PRO A 153 12.33 15.15 12.50
CA PRO A 153 13.06 14.56 13.64
C PRO A 153 12.72 15.11 15.04
N GLU A 154 12.08 16.27 15.13
CA GLU A 154 11.69 16.92 16.40
C GLU A 154 10.17 17.20 16.46
N SER A 155 9.37 16.40 15.75
CA SER A 155 7.90 16.50 15.76
C SER A 155 7.24 15.74 16.91
N GLY A 156 7.96 14.81 17.54
CA GLY A 156 7.45 13.87 18.52
C GLY A 156 6.85 14.52 19.76
N LYS A 157 7.42 15.63 20.25
CA LYS A 157 6.82 16.39 21.37
C LYS A 157 5.38 16.79 21.05
N GLY A 158 5.13 17.31 19.83
CA GLY A 158 3.78 17.69 19.39
C GLY A 158 2.82 16.50 19.34
N TYR A 159 3.28 15.32 18.96
CA TYR A 159 2.46 14.10 18.99
C TYR A 159 2.15 13.62 20.40
N ILE A 160 3.08 13.75 21.35
CA ILE A 160 2.85 13.45 22.77
C ILE A 160 1.84 14.45 23.37
N GLU A 161 1.93 15.72 23.03
CA GLU A 161 0.94 16.75 23.44
C GLU A 161 -0.46 16.44 22.93
N GLN A 162 -0.58 16.06 21.63
CA GLN A 162 -1.84 15.65 21.02
C GLN A 162 -2.43 14.40 21.71
N LEU A 163 -1.60 13.39 21.94
CA LEU A 163 -2.02 12.18 22.62
C LEU A 163 -2.49 12.47 24.05
N GLN A 164 -1.74 13.26 24.80
CA GLN A 164 -2.13 13.64 26.17
C GLN A 164 -3.46 14.40 26.19
N SER A 165 -3.65 15.31 25.24
CA SER A 165 -4.93 16.02 25.07
C SER A 165 -6.07 15.04 24.77
N LYS A 166 -5.84 14.05 23.91
CA LYS A 166 -6.84 13.04 23.55
C LYS A 166 -7.19 12.11 24.71
N LEU A 167 -6.20 11.68 25.49
CA LEU A 167 -6.40 10.90 26.70
C LEU A 167 -7.26 11.67 27.73
N ASN A 168 -6.99 12.97 27.89
CA ASN A 168 -7.75 13.85 28.77
C ASN A 168 -9.21 14.03 28.29
N GLU A 169 -9.39 14.30 26.97
CA GLU A 169 -10.71 14.41 26.34
C GLU A 169 -11.56 13.15 26.55
N LEU A 170 -10.95 11.99 26.32
CA LEU A 170 -11.63 10.71 26.47
C LEU A 170 -11.80 10.29 27.94
N GLY A 171 -11.00 10.84 28.85
CA GLY A 171 -10.98 10.42 30.25
C GLY A 171 -10.57 8.95 30.43
N CYS A 172 -9.74 8.44 29.56
CA CYS A 172 -9.33 7.04 29.53
C CYS A 172 -7.86 6.91 29.08
N GLY A 173 -7.07 6.21 29.88
CA GLY A 173 -5.67 5.90 29.58
C GLY A 173 -4.65 6.90 30.10
N LYS A 174 -3.41 6.45 30.19
CA LYS A 174 -2.22 7.22 30.57
C LYS A 174 -1.03 6.82 29.72
N ILE A 175 -0.09 7.74 29.47
CA ILE A 175 1.20 7.42 28.89
C ILE A 175 2.06 6.76 29.96
N ALA A 176 2.61 5.57 29.69
CA ALA A 176 3.44 4.82 30.62
C ALA A 176 4.94 4.92 30.30
N THR A 177 5.28 4.88 29.01
CA THR A 177 6.69 5.03 28.55
C THR A 177 6.75 5.84 27.27
N VAL A 178 7.90 6.49 27.03
CA VAL A 178 8.25 7.18 25.79
C VAL A 178 9.66 6.75 25.39
N MET A 179 9.86 6.33 24.15
CA MET A 179 11.18 5.89 23.68
C MET A 179 11.29 5.98 22.15
N GLY A 180 12.48 6.22 21.64
CA GLY A 180 12.72 6.26 20.20
C GLY A 180 12.55 4.89 19.54
N ARG A 181 12.13 4.91 18.28
CA ARG A 181 11.99 3.70 17.44
C ARG A 181 13.31 2.93 17.28
N TYR A 182 14.45 3.61 17.45
CA TYR A 182 15.77 3.00 17.47
C TYR A 182 15.88 1.85 18.46
N TYR A 183 15.19 1.94 19.60
CA TYR A 183 15.15 0.91 20.64
C TYR A 183 13.98 -0.08 20.46
N ALA A 184 12.77 0.44 20.26
CA ALA A 184 11.55 -0.37 20.28
C ALA A 184 11.21 -1.04 18.94
N MET A 185 11.83 -0.60 17.85
CA MET A 185 11.50 -1.01 16.49
C MET A 185 12.73 -1.41 15.69
N ASP A 186 13.69 -2.10 16.32
CA ASP A 186 14.80 -2.71 15.61
C ASP A 186 14.31 -3.83 14.68
N ARG A 187 15.05 -4.08 13.60
CA ARG A 187 14.81 -5.18 12.66
C ARG A 187 16.08 -5.90 12.20
N ASP A 188 17.21 -5.53 12.83
CA ASP A 188 18.55 -5.99 12.44
C ASP A 188 19.18 -6.90 13.50
N ASN A 189 18.33 -7.47 14.41
CA ASN A 189 18.72 -8.33 15.54
C ASN A 189 19.72 -7.65 16.52
N ARG A 190 19.59 -6.33 16.66
CA ARG A 190 20.34 -5.54 17.65
C ARG A 190 19.60 -5.61 18.98
N PHE A 191 19.60 -6.80 19.58
CA PHE A 191 18.81 -7.07 20.78
C PHE A 191 19.20 -6.25 22.00
N GLU A 192 20.42 -5.73 22.05
CA GLU A 192 20.85 -4.75 23.07
C GLU A 192 20.02 -3.45 23.04
N ARG A 193 19.38 -3.12 21.91
CA ARG A 193 18.45 -2.00 21.78
C ARG A 193 17.06 -2.39 22.27
N VAL A 194 16.59 -3.53 21.79
CA VAL A 194 15.26 -4.10 22.12
C VAL A 194 15.14 -4.37 23.62
N GLU A 195 16.23 -4.83 24.26
CA GLU A 195 16.29 -5.08 25.71
C GLU A 195 15.98 -3.81 26.52
N LYS A 196 16.50 -2.65 26.10
CA LYS A 196 16.23 -1.39 26.78
C LYS A 196 14.75 -0.98 26.70
N ALA A 197 14.13 -1.17 25.55
CA ALA A 197 12.69 -0.94 25.36
C ALA A 197 11.87 -1.92 26.21
N TYR A 198 12.21 -3.19 26.15
CA TYR A 198 11.56 -4.25 26.95
C TYR A 198 11.69 -3.98 28.45
N ALA A 199 12.88 -3.60 28.94
CA ALA A 199 13.13 -3.29 30.33
C ALA A 199 12.32 -2.08 30.82
N ALA A 200 12.19 -1.04 30.01
CA ALA A 200 11.37 0.12 30.35
C ALA A 200 9.88 -0.25 30.48
N MET A 201 9.36 -1.04 29.57
CA MET A 201 7.95 -1.43 29.57
C MET A 201 7.62 -2.52 30.61
N THR A 202 8.57 -3.43 30.90
CA THR A 202 8.34 -4.61 31.75
C THR A 202 8.83 -4.43 33.18
N TYR A 203 10.01 -3.81 33.33
CA TYR A 203 10.64 -3.65 34.68
C TYR A 203 10.47 -2.23 35.21
N GLY A 204 10.11 -1.27 34.34
CA GLY A 204 10.07 0.16 34.70
C GLY A 204 11.47 0.75 34.81
N GLU A 205 12.42 0.27 34.01
CA GLU A 205 13.83 0.71 34.01
C GLU A 205 14.10 1.66 32.85
N GLY A 206 14.57 2.85 33.16
CA GLY A 206 14.86 3.88 32.17
C GLY A 206 15.09 5.23 32.85
N VAL A 207 15.02 6.29 32.07
CA VAL A 207 15.02 7.64 32.61
C VAL A 207 13.63 7.93 33.20
N TYR A 208 13.58 8.37 34.44
CA TYR A 208 12.30 8.67 35.11
C TYR A 208 11.86 10.10 34.83
N ALA A 209 10.58 10.28 34.49
CA ALA A 209 9.95 11.58 34.33
C ALA A 209 8.50 11.53 34.79
N ALA A 210 8.00 12.61 35.37
CA ALA A 210 6.59 12.72 35.76
C ALA A 210 5.70 13.23 34.61
N ASP A 211 6.28 13.86 33.62
CA ASP A 211 5.58 14.51 32.50
C ASP A 211 6.22 14.08 31.16
N PRO A 212 5.47 13.39 30.28
CA PRO A 212 6.01 12.90 29.03
C PRO A 212 6.36 14.02 28.03
N VAL A 213 5.68 15.17 28.07
CA VAL A 213 5.96 16.32 27.19
C VAL A 213 7.29 16.96 27.60
N LYS A 214 7.51 17.13 28.92
CA LYS A 214 8.78 17.64 29.44
C LYS A 214 9.93 16.67 29.20
N ALA A 215 9.67 15.37 29.23
CA ALA A 215 10.67 14.36 28.91
C ALA A 215 11.15 14.49 27.46
N MET A 216 10.23 14.72 26.51
CA MET A 216 10.60 14.98 25.11
C MET A 216 11.42 16.26 24.95
N GLN A 217 11.03 17.35 25.64
CA GLN A 217 11.81 18.59 25.61
C GLN A 217 13.21 18.38 26.18
N ALA A 218 13.34 17.68 27.28
CA ALA A 218 14.64 17.38 27.90
C ALA A 218 15.55 16.55 26.97
N SER A 219 14.97 15.63 26.17
CA SER A 219 15.70 14.91 25.15
C SER A 219 16.25 15.84 24.07
N TYR A 220 15.43 16.76 23.55
CA TYR A 220 15.87 17.77 22.56
C TYR A 220 16.94 18.71 23.13
N ASP A 221 16.78 19.17 24.36
CA ASP A 221 17.77 20.02 25.04
C ASP A 221 19.11 19.31 25.19
N ALA A 222 19.12 17.99 25.26
CA ALA A 222 20.30 17.13 25.26
C ALA A 222 20.83 16.80 23.85
N GLY A 223 20.23 17.33 22.79
CA GLY A 223 20.60 17.07 21.40
C GLY A 223 20.15 15.71 20.87
N VAL A 224 19.18 15.05 21.51
CA VAL A 224 18.67 13.73 21.13
C VAL A 224 17.27 13.89 20.53
N THR A 225 17.17 13.61 19.22
CA THR A 225 15.92 13.70 18.46
C THR A 225 15.04 12.46 18.64
N ASP A 226 13.82 12.51 18.11
CA ASP A 226 12.73 11.54 18.30
C ASP A 226 13.19 10.08 18.14
N GLU A 227 13.86 9.75 17.04
CA GLU A 227 14.28 8.37 16.73
C GLU A 227 15.14 7.75 17.85
N PHE A 228 15.94 8.57 18.51
CA PHE A 228 16.97 8.13 19.46
C PHE A 228 16.62 8.40 20.93
N VAL A 229 15.42 8.87 21.23
CA VAL A 229 14.98 9.10 22.62
C VAL A 229 15.23 7.86 23.46
N VAL A 230 16.10 8.01 24.46
CA VAL A 230 16.40 6.95 25.41
C VAL A 230 15.13 6.58 26.18
N PRO A 231 14.86 5.28 26.44
CA PRO A 231 13.61 4.89 27.10
C PRO A 231 13.35 5.66 28.39
N VAL A 232 12.20 6.35 28.41
CA VAL A 232 11.68 7.13 29.53
C VAL A 232 10.52 6.39 30.15
N VAL A 233 10.54 6.20 31.45
CA VAL A 233 9.45 5.63 32.25
C VAL A 233 8.71 6.76 32.92
N ILE A 234 7.41 6.88 32.67
CA ILE A 234 6.58 7.90 33.31
C ILE A 234 6.20 7.44 34.71
N THR A 235 6.35 8.34 35.67
CA THR A 235 6.15 8.03 37.10
C THR A 235 5.05 8.91 37.71
N GLU A 236 4.30 8.29 38.62
CA GLU A 236 3.40 8.99 39.55
C GLU A 236 3.78 8.63 40.99
N ASN A 237 3.90 9.62 41.85
CA ASN A 237 4.30 9.42 43.25
C ASN A 237 5.62 8.61 43.40
N GLY A 238 6.54 8.78 42.47
CA GLY A 238 7.86 8.13 42.49
C GLY A 238 7.88 6.67 41.99
N ALA A 239 6.77 6.13 41.52
CA ALA A 239 6.68 4.78 40.96
C ALA A 239 6.27 4.81 39.47
N PRO A 240 6.68 3.84 38.64
CA PRO A 240 6.21 3.71 37.28
C PRO A 240 4.69 3.69 37.19
N VAL A 241 4.10 4.45 36.27
CA VAL A 241 2.65 4.51 36.03
C VAL A 241 2.08 3.13 35.73
N ALA A 242 2.80 2.34 34.95
CA ALA A 242 2.46 0.94 34.68
C ALA A 242 3.67 0.15 34.20
N LYS A 243 3.59 -1.17 34.41
CA LYS A 243 4.52 -2.17 33.85
C LYS A 243 3.68 -3.29 33.24
N VAL A 244 4.21 -3.92 32.19
CA VAL A 244 3.61 -5.11 31.59
C VAL A 244 3.85 -6.30 32.50
N GLU A 245 2.77 -6.95 32.92
CA GLU A 245 2.83 -8.08 33.86
C GLU A 245 2.00 -9.28 33.34
N ALA A 246 2.18 -10.43 33.95
CA ALA A 246 1.46 -11.63 33.58
C ALA A 246 -0.06 -11.43 33.57
N ASN A 247 -0.72 -11.97 32.54
CA ASN A 247 -2.15 -11.89 32.27
C ASN A 247 -2.66 -10.50 31.84
N ASP A 248 -1.80 -9.52 31.66
CA ASP A 248 -2.17 -8.27 30.99
C ASP A 248 -2.49 -8.52 29.51
N SER A 249 -3.20 -7.58 28.91
CA SER A 249 -3.41 -7.58 27.45
C SER A 249 -2.53 -6.53 26.79
N VAL A 250 -2.02 -6.88 25.61
CA VAL A 250 -1.22 -5.99 24.74
C VAL A 250 -1.90 -5.89 23.39
N ILE A 251 -2.05 -4.67 22.88
CA ILE A 251 -2.40 -4.42 21.47
C ILE A 251 -1.26 -3.60 20.86
N PHE A 252 -0.56 -4.19 19.89
CA PHE A 252 0.47 -3.50 19.14
C PHE A 252 -0.16 -2.92 17.87
N PHE A 253 -0.31 -1.59 17.82
CA PHE A 253 -1.07 -0.91 16.76
C PHE A 253 -0.28 -0.58 15.49
N ASN A 254 0.98 -0.98 15.38
CA ASN A 254 1.71 -0.93 14.11
C ASN A 254 1.11 -1.93 13.12
N PHE A 255 0.83 -1.47 11.88
CA PHE A 255 0.32 -2.34 10.82
C PHE A 255 1.42 -2.86 9.88
N ARG A 256 2.59 -2.23 9.84
CA ARG A 256 3.75 -2.74 9.10
C ARG A 256 4.56 -3.70 9.97
N PRO A 257 4.80 -4.95 9.49
CA PRO A 257 5.30 -6.03 10.35
C PRO A 257 6.80 -6.01 10.63
N ASP A 258 7.63 -5.52 9.71
CA ASP A 258 9.08 -5.72 9.70
C ASP A 258 9.79 -5.29 11.00
N ARG A 259 9.37 -4.18 11.59
CA ARG A 259 9.94 -3.63 12.84
C ARG A 259 9.13 -3.96 14.09
N ALA A 260 8.08 -4.78 13.97
CA ALA A 260 7.30 -5.20 15.11
C ALA A 260 7.67 -6.62 15.59
N ARG A 261 8.37 -7.41 14.77
CA ARG A 261 8.64 -8.82 15.04
C ARG A 261 9.53 -9.06 16.25
N GLU A 262 10.63 -8.32 16.38
CA GLU A 262 11.64 -8.60 17.42
C GLU A 262 11.11 -8.41 18.83
N ILE A 263 10.46 -7.27 19.12
CA ILE A 263 9.91 -7.03 20.45
C ILE A 263 8.70 -7.94 20.74
N THR A 264 7.91 -8.28 19.72
CA THR A 264 6.83 -9.28 19.85
C THR A 264 7.37 -10.65 20.22
N ARG A 265 8.46 -11.10 19.58
CA ARG A 265 9.15 -12.35 19.95
C ARG A 265 9.67 -12.31 21.37
N ALA A 266 10.25 -11.18 21.80
CA ALA A 266 10.74 -11.02 23.15
C ALA A 266 9.64 -11.21 24.23
N TYR A 267 8.39 -10.84 23.91
CA TYR A 267 7.26 -11.05 24.82
C TYR A 267 6.68 -12.45 24.77
N LEU A 268 6.58 -13.10 23.60
CA LEU A 268 5.71 -14.25 23.40
C LEU A 268 6.44 -15.60 23.26
N PHE A 269 7.72 -15.60 22.93
CA PHE A 269 8.42 -16.84 22.59
C PHE A 269 9.28 -17.33 23.76
N GLU A 270 9.03 -18.56 24.21
CA GLU A 270 9.80 -19.19 25.27
C GLU A 270 11.27 -19.40 24.88
N ASP A 271 11.51 -19.74 23.61
CA ASP A 271 12.82 -19.97 23.00
C ASP A 271 13.57 -18.71 22.59
N PHE A 272 13.07 -17.52 22.94
CA PHE A 272 13.75 -16.26 22.67
C PHE A 272 15.06 -16.15 23.47
N THR A 273 16.16 -15.90 22.76
CA THR A 273 17.52 -15.85 23.30
C THR A 273 18.25 -14.53 23.06
N GLY A 274 17.56 -13.51 22.55
CA GLY A 274 18.18 -12.20 22.22
C GLY A 274 18.73 -11.45 23.43
N PHE A 275 18.08 -11.61 24.59
CA PHE A 275 18.56 -11.13 25.90
C PHE A 275 17.91 -11.95 27.04
N GLU A 276 18.47 -11.82 28.25
CA GLU A 276 17.93 -12.50 29.43
C GLU A 276 16.68 -11.80 29.96
N ARG A 277 15.56 -12.52 30.05
CA ARG A 277 14.31 -12.03 30.65
C ARG A 277 14.25 -12.46 32.13
N ARG A 278 14.43 -11.53 33.03
CA ARG A 278 14.46 -11.80 34.49
C ARG A 278 13.17 -12.46 35.01
N ASN A 279 12.03 -12.12 34.40
CA ASN A 279 10.72 -12.67 34.77
C ASN A 279 10.35 -13.90 33.89
N GLY A 280 11.25 -14.40 33.05
CA GLY A 280 10.97 -15.43 32.07
C GLY A 280 9.96 -14.99 31.01
N CYS A 281 9.38 -15.96 30.31
CA CYS A 281 8.20 -15.76 29.46
C CYS A 281 6.96 -15.91 30.34
N PHE A 282 6.05 -14.96 30.26
CA PHE A 282 4.81 -14.95 31.03
C PHE A 282 3.58 -14.79 30.12
N PRO A 283 2.42 -15.32 30.54
CA PRO A 283 1.23 -15.28 29.69
C PRO A 283 0.72 -13.85 29.48
N LEU A 284 0.41 -13.53 28.23
CA LEU A 284 -0.24 -12.28 27.80
C LEU A 284 -1.38 -12.58 26.85
N THR A 285 -2.42 -11.76 26.85
CA THR A 285 -3.37 -11.70 25.75
C THR A 285 -2.85 -10.68 24.74
N TYR A 286 -2.22 -11.17 23.66
CA TYR A 286 -1.51 -10.32 22.73
C TYR A 286 -2.24 -10.21 21.39
N VAL A 287 -2.40 -8.99 20.90
CA VAL A 287 -3.02 -8.68 19.60
C VAL A 287 -2.04 -7.87 18.76
N SER A 288 -1.78 -8.33 17.54
CA SER A 288 -1.11 -7.53 16.50
C SER A 288 -2.14 -6.88 15.60
N MET A 289 -1.87 -5.66 15.13
CA MET A 289 -2.75 -4.97 14.19
C MET A 289 -2.92 -5.77 12.89
N THR A 290 -1.80 -6.25 12.34
CA THR A 290 -1.74 -7.11 11.14
C THR A 290 -0.95 -8.38 11.43
N GLN A 291 -0.87 -9.30 10.47
CA GLN A 291 -0.04 -10.50 10.60
C GLN A 291 1.45 -10.11 10.50
N TYR A 292 2.16 -10.16 11.62
CA TYR A 292 3.58 -9.84 11.65
C TYR A 292 4.46 -10.97 11.10
N ASP A 293 4.06 -12.21 11.35
CA ASP A 293 4.71 -13.42 10.82
C ASP A 293 3.71 -14.58 10.89
N LYS A 294 3.72 -15.45 9.90
CA LYS A 294 2.88 -16.68 9.90
C LYS A 294 3.18 -17.59 11.08
N THR A 295 4.42 -17.62 11.56
CA THR A 295 4.84 -18.43 12.72
C THR A 295 4.34 -17.92 14.06
N PHE A 296 3.67 -16.76 14.10
CA PHE A 296 3.11 -16.16 15.32
C PHE A 296 1.63 -16.50 15.56
N GLU A 297 0.96 -17.15 14.60
CA GLU A 297 -0.51 -17.33 14.61
C GLU A 297 -1.03 -18.10 15.82
N ASP A 298 -0.25 -19.01 16.41
CA ASP A 298 -0.60 -19.74 17.61
C ASP A 298 -0.25 -19.02 18.92
N LYS A 299 0.44 -17.86 18.84
CA LYS A 299 0.93 -17.08 19.98
C LYS A 299 0.15 -15.79 20.24
N LEU A 300 -0.50 -15.25 19.19
CA LEU A 300 -1.20 -13.97 19.27
C LEU A 300 -2.46 -13.98 18.39
N MET A 301 -3.33 -13.01 18.63
CA MET A 301 -4.48 -12.74 17.75
C MET A 301 -4.11 -11.64 16.74
N VAL A 302 -4.50 -11.82 15.49
CA VAL A 302 -4.34 -10.83 14.43
C VAL A 302 -5.66 -10.08 14.23
N ALA A 303 -5.65 -8.74 14.38
CA ALA A 303 -6.85 -7.93 14.24
C ALA A 303 -7.29 -7.79 12.77
N PHE A 304 -6.36 -7.47 11.88
CA PHE A 304 -6.58 -7.37 10.44
C PHE A 304 -5.76 -8.45 9.74
N LYS A 305 -6.39 -9.59 9.52
CA LYS A 305 -5.74 -10.70 8.81
C LYS A 305 -5.49 -10.33 7.35
N PRO A 306 -4.43 -10.90 6.71
CA PRO A 306 -4.21 -10.73 5.28
C PRO A 306 -5.46 -11.14 4.49
N GLU A 307 -5.83 -10.33 3.50
CA GLU A 307 -6.90 -10.68 2.58
C GLU A 307 -6.33 -11.54 1.45
N THR A 308 -6.92 -12.71 1.23
CA THR A 308 -6.62 -13.51 0.05
C THR A 308 -7.51 -13.01 -1.09
N LEU A 309 -6.89 -12.53 -2.16
CA LEU A 309 -7.60 -12.12 -3.35
C LEU A 309 -7.92 -13.36 -4.19
N THR A 310 -9.18 -13.75 -4.18
CA THR A 310 -9.71 -14.84 -5.01
C THR A 310 -10.50 -14.29 -6.18
N ASN A 311 -10.66 -15.09 -7.23
CA ASN A 311 -11.36 -14.71 -8.45
C ASN A 311 -10.80 -13.40 -9.06
N THR A 312 -9.47 -13.25 -9.08
CA THR A 312 -8.82 -12.22 -9.90
C THR A 312 -9.10 -12.50 -11.38
N LEU A 313 -8.97 -11.51 -12.24
CA LEU A 313 -9.29 -11.66 -13.67
C LEU A 313 -8.56 -12.86 -14.30
N GLY A 314 -7.26 -13.02 -14.02
CA GLY A 314 -6.47 -14.14 -14.53
C GLY A 314 -6.93 -15.49 -14.03
N GLU A 315 -7.18 -15.61 -12.71
CA GLU A 315 -7.70 -16.82 -12.07
C GLU A 315 -9.09 -17.19 -12.64
N TYR A 316 -9.97 -16.20 -12.75
CA TYR A 316 -11.34 -16.41 -13.21
C TYR A 316 -11.41 -16.82 -14.69
N VAL A 317 -10.63 -16.19 -15.56
CA VAL A 317 -10.50 -16.57 -16.98
C VAL A 317 -9.97 -18.00 -17.11
N SER A 318 -8.95 -18.37 -16.32
CA SER A 318 -8.42 -19.74 -16.30
C SER A 318 -9.44 -20.77 -15.81
N ALA A 319 -10.23 -20.44 -14.81
CA ALA A 319 -11.30 -21.32 -14.29
C ALA A 319 -12.38 -21.62 -15.34
N HIS A 320 -12.53 -20.74 -16.34
CA HIS A 320 -13.41 -20.96 -17.50
C HIS A 320 -12.73 -21.67 -18.67
N GLY A 321 -11.52 -22.22 -18.48
CA GLY A 321 -10.78 -22.96 -19.49
C GLY A 321 -10.21 -22.11 -20.63
N LEU A 322 -10.15 -20.78 -20.46
CA LEU A 322 -9.63 -19.85 -21.46
C LEU A 322 -8.12 -19.63 -21.27
N THR A 323 -7.48 -19.29 -22.37
CA THR A 323 -6.01 -19.06 -22.42
C THR A 323 -5.68 -17.58 -22.35
N GLN A 324 -4.53 -17.26 -21.76
CA GLN A 324 -4.12 -15.89 -21.57
C GLN A 324 -2.62 -15.67 -21.75
N LEU A 325 -2.24 -14.48 -22.19
CA LEU A 325 -0.87 -14.02 -22.34
C LEU A 325 -0.59 -12.83 -21.41
N ARG A 326 0.53 -12.88 -20.70
CA ARG A 326 1.11 -11.75 -19.96
C ARG A 326 2.41 -11.35 -20.63
N ILE A 327 2.56 -10.07 -20.97
CA ILE A 327 3.72 -9.59 -21.69
C ILE A 327 4.13 -8.19 -21.23
N ALA A 328 5.39 -8.05 -20.86
CA ALA A 328 6.03 -6.78 -20.50
C ALA A 328 7.56 -6.93 -20.58
N GLU A 329 8.27 -5.82 -20.55
CA GLU A 329 9.70 -5.82 -20.30
C GLU A 329 10.03 -5.95 -18.81
N THR A 330 11.30 -6.23 -18.47
CA THR A 330 11.76 -6.60 -17.10
C THR A 330 11.21 -5.68 -16.01
N GLU A 331 11.22 -4.36 -16.21
CA GLU A 331 10.79 -3.38 -15.21
C GLU A 331 9.31 -3.52 -14.79
N LYS A 332 8.48 -4.01 -15.70
CA LYS A 332 7.03 -4.14 -15.46
C LYS A 332 6.50 -5.58 -15.56
N TYR A 333 7.40 -6.56 -15.65
CA TYR A 333 7.00 -7.96 -15.73
C TYR A 333 6.23 -8.44 -14.47
N ALA A 334 6.73 -8.10 -13.27
CA ALA A 334 6.06 -8.43 -12.02
C ALA A 334 4.66 -7.77 -11.92
N HIS A 335 4.47 -6.61 -12.55
CA HIS A 335 3.21 -5.89 -12.51
C HIS A 335 2.11 -6.60 -13.30
N VAL A 336 2.41 -7.12 -14.50
CA VAL A 336 1.44 -7.89 -15.29
C VAL A 336 1.29 -9.36 -14.85
N THR A 337 2.12 -9.84 -13.93
CA THR A 337 2.09 -11.21 -13.39
C THR A 337 1.73 -11.22 -11.91
N PHE A 338 2.69 -11.08 -11.02
CA PHE A 338 2.51 -11.17 -9.56
C PHE A 338 1.44 -10.23 -9.02
N PHE A 339 1.57 -8.92 -9.29
CA PHE A 339 0.60 -7.93 -8.78
C PHE A 339 -0.77 -8.07 -9.41
N PHE A 340 -0.83 -8.26 -10.72
CA PHE A 340 -2.09 -8.48 -11.44
C PHE A 340 -2.82 -9.75 -10.98
N ASN A 341 -2.09 -10.77 -10.55
CA ASN A 341 -2.62 -12.01 -9.99
C ASN A 341 -2.88 -11.95 -8.47
N GLY A 342 -2.96 -10.75 -7.89
CA GLY A 342 -3.29 -10.59 -6.47
C GLY A 342 -2.19 -11.03 -5.50
N GLY A 343 -0.91 -10.96 -5.90
CA GLY A 343 0.23 -11.37 -5.09
C GLY A 343 0.59 -12.85 -5.22
N VAL A 344 0.10 -13.52 -6.26
CA VAL A 344 0.40 -14.93 -6.54
C VAL A 344 1.45 -15.03 -7.64
N GLU A 345 2.62 -15.61 -7.32
CA GLU A 345 3.74 -15.75 -8.27
C GLU A 345 3.48 -16.83 -9.33
N ALA A 346 2.84 -17.93 -8.95
CA ALA A 346 2.57 -19.03 -9.85
C ALA A 346 1.63 -18.61 -10.99
N PRO A 347 1.94 -18.96 -12.26
CA PRO A 347 1.00 -18.70 -13.35
C PRO A 347 -0.28 -19.49 -13.20
N ASN A 348 -1.39 -18.88 -13.62
CA ASN A 348 -2.66 -19.57 -13.67
C ASN A 348 -2.65 -20.66 -14.78
N PRO A 349 -3.47 -21.72 -14.70
CA PRO A 349 -3.61 -22.66 -15.80
C PRO A 349 -3.95 -21.94 -17.12
N GLY A 350 -3.24 -22.23 -18.19
CA GLY A 350 -3.43 -21.57 -19.49
C GLY A 350 -2.83 -20.15 -19.59
N GLU A 351 -2.08 -19.71 -18.59
CA GLU A 351 -1.36 -18.42 -18.57
C GLU A 351 0.08 -18.61 -19.13
N ASP A 352 0.33 -18.08 -20.32
CA ASP A 352 1.67 -17.95 -20.86
C ASP A 352 2.26 -16.57 -20.47
N ARG A 353 3.55 -16.52 -20.25
CA ARG A 353 4.30 -15.31 -19.89
C ARG A 353 5.40 -15.04 -20.90
N ALA A 354 5.51 -13.80 -21.35
CA ALA A 354 6.58 -13.33 -22.24
C ALA A 354 7.32 -12.18 -21.56
N LEU A 355 8.53 -12.46 -21.07
CA LEU A 355 9.43 -11.48 -20.49
C LEU A 355 10.41 -11.00 -21.58
N ILE A 356 10.41 -9.70 -21.84
CA ILE A 356 11.37 -9.03 -22.72
C ILE A 356 12.41 -8.33 -21.85
N PRO A 357 13.71 -8.58 -22.03
CA PRO A 357 14.73 -7.89 -21.22
C PRO A 357 14.71 -6.38 -21.45
N SER A 358 14.70 -5.61 -20.37
CA SER A 358 14.92 -4.16 -20.45
C SER A 358 16.35 -3.82 -20.83
N PRO A 359 16.62 -2.68 -21.47
CA PRO A 359 17.97 -2.31 -21.86
C PRO A 359 18.84 -2.03 -20.62
N LYS A 360 20.11 -2.45 -20.69
CA LYS A 360 21.11 -2.24 -19.63
C LYS A 360 21.74 -0.85 -19.74
N VAL A 361 21.01 0.17 -19.34
CA VAL A 361 21.46 1.58 -19.26
C VAL A 361 21.40 2.07 -17.82
N ALA A 362 22.15 3.12 -17.49
CA ALA A 362 22.18 3.67 -16.15
C ALA A 362 20.83 4.32 -15.78
N THR A 363 20.25 5.07 -16.71
CA THR A 363 18.94 5.71 -16.62
C THR A 363 18.23 5.64 -17.97
N TYR A 364 16.91 5.61 -17.98
CA TYR A 364 16.14 5.36 -19.20
C TYR A 364 15.98 6.58 -20.12
N ASP A 365 16.36 7.77 -19.68
CA ASP A 365 16.52 8.93 -20.58
C ASP A 365 17.61 8.71 -21.65
N LEU A 366 18.57 7.83 -21.39
CA LEU A 366 19.61 7.44 -22.35
C LEU A 366 19.07 6.52 -23.46
N LYS A 367 17.97 5.82 -23.22
CA LYS A 367 17.27 4.96 -24.18
C LYS A 367 15.76 5.02 -23.96
N PRO A 368 15.07 6.11 -24.32
CA PRO A 368 13.65 6.31 -24.04
C PRO A 368 12.70 5.29 -24.68
N GLU A 369 13.09 4.70 -25.82
CA GLU A 369 12.37 3.61 -26.46
C GLU A 369 12.39 2.32 -25.64
N MET A 370 13.32 2.18 -24.70
CA MET A 370 13.49 0.99 -23.85
C MET A 370 13.45 -0.30 -24.71
N SER A 371 12.55 -1.23 -24.39
CA SER A 371 12.31 -2.45 -25.19
C SER A 371 10.90 -2.48 -25.79
N ALA A 372 10.27 -1.32 -26.00
CA ALA A 372 8.88 -1.25 -26.50
C ALA A 372 8.71 -1.87 -27.89
N TYR A 373 9.70 -1.74 -28.77
CA TYR A 373 9.65 -2.34 -30.12
C TYR A 373 9.73 -3.86 -30.05
N GLU A 374 10.61 -4.43 -29.23
CA GLU A 374 10.76 -5.86 -29.00
C GLU A 374 9.51 -6.46 -28.33
N VAL A 375 8.92 -5.75 -27.38
CA VAL A 375 7.61 -6.13 -26.77
C VAL A 375 6.54 -6.16 -27.86
N THR A 376 6.49 -5.15 -28.72
CA THR A 376 5.53 -5.05 -29.81
C THR A 376 5.65 -6.21 -30.80
N GLU A 377 6.87 -6.53 -31.23
CA GLU A 377 7.13 -7.64 -32.17
C GLU A 377 6.70 -8.98 -31.59
N GLU A 378 7.06 -9.27 -30.35
CA GLU A 378 6.63 -10.51 -29.67
C GLU A 378 5.11 -10.54 -29.45
N ALA A 379 4.49 -9.41 -29.07
CA ALA A 379 3.04 -9.31 -28.93
C ALA A 379 2.32 -9.60 -30.25
N VAL A 380 2.71 -8.94 -31.35
CA VAL A 380 2.13 -9.15 -32.68
C VAL A 380 2.27 -10.60 -33.15
N LYS A 381 3.45 -11.20 -32.94
CA LYS A 381 3.68 -12.63 -33.25
C LYS A 381 2.73 -13.54 -32.46
N ARG A 382 2.54 -13.28 -31.16
CA ARG A 382 1.66 -14.04 -30.27
C ARG A 382 0.19 -13.85 -30.64
N ILE A 383 -0.22 -12.62 -30.97
CA ILE A 383 -1.58 -12.30 -31.44
C ILE A 383 -1.89 -13.09 -32.71
N ASN A 384 -0.98 -13.08 -33.70
CA ASN A 384 -1.16 -13.78 -34.97
C ASN A 384 -1.17 -15.32 -34.85
N SER A 385 -0.72 -15.87 -33.72
CA SER A 385 -0.82 -17.31 -33.46
C SER A 385 -2.27 -17.79 -33.23
N GLY A 386 -3.18 -16.87 -32.88
CA GLY A 386 -4.56 -17.20 -32.56
C GLY A 386 -4.76 -18.04 -31.28
N LYS A 387 -3.69 -18.18 -30.46
CA LYS A 387 -3.69 -19.08 -29.28
C LYS A 387 -4.49 -18.53 -28.11
N TYR A 388 -4.54 -17.20 -27.94
CA TYR A 388 -4.97 -16.58 -26.68
C TYR A 388 -6.36 -15.95 -26.77
N ASP A 389 -7.16 -16.16 -25.71
CA ASP A 389 -8.47 -15.53 -25.50
C ASP A 389 -8.34 -14.15 -24.86
N MET A 390 -7.31 -13.97 -24.00
CA MET A 390 -7.02 -12.72 -23.30
C MET A 390 -5.52 -12.37 -23.38
N MET A 391 -5.20 -11.09 -23.40
CA MET A 391 -3.83 -10.58 -23.28
C MET A 391 -3.78 -9.39 -22.33
N ILE A 392 -2.77 -9.38 -21.44
CA ILE A 392 -2.40 -8.23 -20.61
C ILE A 392 -0.99 -7.80 -21.00
N LEU A 393 -0.87 -6.59 -21.52
CA LEU A 393 0.38 -6.02 -22.01
C LEU A 393 0.67 -4.69 -21.29
N ASN A 394 1.92 -4.47 -20.88
CA ASN A 394 2.37 -3.22 -20.30
C ASN A 394 3.55 -2.64 -21.12
N PHE A 395 3.45 -1.35 -21.43
CA PHE A 395 4.56 -0.53 -21.95
C PHE A 395 5.09 0.35 -20.81
N ALA A 396 6.33 0.10 -20.41
CA ALA A 396 6.97 0.71 -19.25
C ALA A 396 7.43 2.17 -19.44
N ASN A 397 7.56 2.59 -20.70
CA ASN A 397 8.32 3.77 -21.09
C ASN A 397 7.86 5.08 -20.44
N PRO A 398 6.55 5.45 -20.42
CA PRO A 398 6.14 6.73 -19.87
C PRO A 398 6.49 6.88 -18.39
N ASP A 399 6.36 5.82 -17.61
CA ASP A 399 6.72 5.82 -16.20
C ASP A 399 8.22 5.85 -15.97
N MET A 400 8.92 4.87 -16.53
CA MET A 400 10.35 4.70 -16.27
C MET A 400 11.20 5.87 -16.76
N VAL A 401 10.85 6.45 -17.90
CA VAL A 401 11.52 7.64 -18.44
C VAL A 401 11.02 8.90 -17.71
N GLY A 402 9.75 8.96 -17.37
CA GLY A 402 9.16 10.06 -16.57
C GLY A 402 9.92 10.29 -15.25
N HIS A 403 10.31 9.23 -14.57
CA HIS A 403 11.10 9.30 -13.33
C HIS A 403 12.47 9.97 -13.49
N THR A 404 13.00 10.10 -14.69
CA THR A 404 14.26 10.81 -14.92
C THR A 404 14.14 12.33 -14.88
N GLY A 405 12.92 12.88 -15.02
CA GLY A 405 12.67 14.31 -15.08
C GLY A 405 13.13 14.98 -16.37
N VAL A 406 13.55 14.20 -17.38
CA VAL A 406 14.07 14.70 -18.66
C VAL A 406 12.94 14.79 -19.68
N MET A 407 12.40 16.00 -19.89
CA MET A 407 11.22 16.25 -20.73
C MET A 407 11.37 15.71 -22.17
N GLU A 408 12.50 15.95 -22.83
CA GLU A 408 12.72 15.49 -24.21
C GLU A 408 12.72 13.96 -24.31
N ALA A 409 13.28 13.28 -23.31
CA ALA A 409 13.28 11.82 -23.25
C ALA A 409 11.86 11.29 -22.99
N ALA A 410 11.10 11.91 -22.09
CA ALA A 410 9.72 11.54 -21.82
C ALA A 410 8.83 11.70 -23.08
N VAL A 411 8.98 12.79 -23.84
CA VAL A 411 8.29 12.97 -25.12
C VAL A 411 8.63 11.85 -26.11
N LYS A 412 9.91 11.49 -26.24
CA LYS A 412 10.32 10.39 -27.11
C LYS A 412 9.75 9.04 -26.64
N ALA A 413 9.72 8.79 -25.32
CA ALA A 413 9.13 7.60 -24.73
C ALA A 413 7.63 7.49 -25.06
N VAL A 414 6.89 8.58 -24.88
CA VAL A 414 5.45 8.63 -25.20
C VAL A 414 5.18 8.42 -26.68
N HIS A 415 5.96 9.05 -27.58
CA HIS A 415 5.84 8.83 -29.03
C HIS A 415 6.13 7.38 -29.42
N THR A 416 7.11 6.74 -28.78
CA THR A 416 7.43 5.32 -29.02
C THR A 416 6.23 4.43 -28.64
N VAL A 417 5.63 4.65 -27.47
CA VAL A 417 4.48 3.81 -27.07
C VAL A 417 3.20 4.13 -27.86
N ASP A 418 3.04 5.36 -28.36
CA ASP A 418 1.96 5.71 -29.28
C ASP A 418 2.04 4.87 -30.58
N GLU A 419 3.22 4.76 -31.17
CA GLU A 419 3.47 3.92 -32.35
C GLU A 419 3.30 2.43 -32.03
N CYS A 420 3.92 1.95 -30.96
CA CYS A 420 3.92 0.55 -30.57
C CYS A 420 2.51 0.06 -30.22
N ALA A 421 1.76 0.81 -29.43
CA ALA A 421 0.38 0.48 -29.09
C ALA A 421 -0.52 0.40 -30.33
N ALA A 422 -0.36 1.32 -31.28
CA ALA A 422 -1.10 1.28 -32.53
C ALA A 422 -0.83 0.00 -33.33
N ARG A 423 0.43 -0.43 -33.45
CA ARG A 423 0.81 -1.67 -34.13
C ARG A 423 0.20 -2.92 -33.47
N VAL A 424 0.21 -2.95 -32.14
CA VAL A 424 -0.44 -4.05 -31.37
C VAL A 424 -1.95 -4.05 -31.58
N ILE A 425 -2.60 -2.89 -31.51
CA ILE A 425 -4.04 -2.73 -31.71
C ILE A 425 -4.44 -3.14 -33.13
N ASP A 426 -3.69 -2.70 -34.14
CA ASP A 426 -3.97 -3.09 -35.54
C ASP A 426 -3.89 -4.61 -35.73
N ALA A 427 -2.92 -5.29 -35.12
CA ALA A 427 -2.83 -6.75 -35.14
C ALA A 427 -4.01 -7.42 -34.42
N ILE A 428 -4.48 -6.88 -33.28
CA ILE A 428 -5.65 -7.38 -32.55
C ILE A 428 -6.89 -7.27 -33.42
N LEU A 429 -7.15 -6.11 -34.02
CA LEU A 429 -8.30 -5.85 -34.86
C LEU A 429 -8.27 -6.70 -36.13
N ALA A 430 -7.11 -6.88 -36.77
CA ALA A 430 -6.94 -7.73 -37.93
C ALA A 430 -7.27 -9.21 -37.65
N ASN A 431 -7.14 -9.65 -36.40
CA ASN A 431 -7.50 -11.00 -35.94
C ASN A 431 -8.94 -11.05 -35.33
N GLY A 432 -9.77 -10.04 -35.57
CA GLY A 432 -11.15 -10.00 -35.06
C GLY A 432 -11.25 -9.82 -33.54
N GLY A 433 -10.18 -9.38 -32.90
CA GLY A 433 -10.14 -9.10 -31.45
C GLY A 433 -10.59 -7.68 -31.12
N ARG A 434 -10.49 -7.36 -29.83
CA ARG A 434 -10.80 -6.03 -29.25
C ARG A 434 -9.81 -5.70 -28.17
N ALA A 435 -9.68 -4.42 -27.85
CA ALA A 435 -8.72 -3.96 -26.81
C ALA A 435 -9.32 -2.86 -25.92
N ILE A 436 -8.86 -2.84 -24.68
CA ILE A 436 -8.92 -1.67 -23.79
C ILE A 436 -7.53 -1.11 -23.71
N LEU A 437 -7.36 0.18 -24.02
CA LEU A 437 -6.14 0.95 -23.79
C LEU A 437 -6.34 1.83 -22.57
N THR A 438 -5.46 1.71 -21.58
CA THR A 438 -5.52 2.50 -20.33
C THR A 438 -4.11 2.74 -19.77
N ALA A 439 -4.03 3.32 -18.58
CA ALA A 439 -2.84 3.40 -17.77
C ALA A 439 -3.16 3.00 -16.32
N ASP A 440 -2.17 2.83 -15.50
CA ASP A 440 -2.30 2.39 -14.10
C ASP A 440 -2.12 3.54 -13.10
N HIS A 441 -1.46 4.61 -13.48
CA HIS A 441 -1.31 5.90 -12.77
C HIS A 441 -0.76 6.97 -13.72
N GLY A 442 -0.66 8.20 -13.25
CA GLY A 442 -0.01 9.30 -13.97
C GLY A 442 1.46 9.49 -13.56
N ASN A 443 2.26 10.00 -14.48
CA ASN A 443 3.66 10.39 -14.30
C ASN A 443 4.05 11.46 -15.34
N CYS A 444 4.17 11.08 -16.62
CA CYS A 444 4.79 11.91 -17.66
C CYS A 444 3.90 13.05 -18.20
N GLU A 445 2.65 13.16 -17.76
CA GLU A 445 1.82 14.34 -18.04
C GLU A 445 2.22 15.56 -17.19
N LEU A 446 3.11 15.37 -16.19
CA LEU A 446 3.68 16.43 -15.36
C LEU A 446 5.18 16.22 -15.17
N MET A 447 6.01 16.79 -16.01
CA MET A 447 7.46 16.61 -16.02
C MET A 447 8.25 17.68 -15.26
N ALA A 448 7.61 18.79 -14.88
CA ALA A 448 8.24 19.83 -14.08
C ALA A 448 7.19 20.61 -13.26
N GLU A 449 7.65 21.15 -12.15
CA GLU A 449 6.90 22.11 -11.33
C GLU A 449 6.67 23.44 -12.04
N ALA A 450 5.85 24.31 -11.47
CA ALA A 450 5.53 25.60 -12.05
C ALA A 450 6.77 26.49 -12.27
N ASP A 451 7.78 26.37 -11.45
CA ASP A 451 9.07 27.07 -11.50
C ASP A 451 10.07 26.45 -12.49
N GLY A 452 9.73 25.30 -13.10
CA GLY A 452 10.58 24.56 -14.03
C GLY A 452 11.50 23.53 -13.39
N THR A 453 11.45 23.35 -12.07
CA THR A 453 12.17 22.27 -11.39
C THR A 453 11.65 20.91 -11.88
N PRO A 454 12.51 19.94 -12.26
CA PRO A 454 12.06 18.61 -12.69
C PRO A 454 11.16 17.94 -11.66
N PHE A 455 10.03 17.42 -12.12
CA PHE A 455 9.12 16.60 -11.32
C PHE A 455 9.32 15.14 -11.73
N THR A 456 9.64 14.28 -10.76
CA THR A 456 10.03 12.89 -11.01
C THR A 456 9.15 11.87 -10.28
N ALA A 457 8.12 12.33 -9.59
CA ALA A 457 7.16 11.49 -8.87
C ALA A 457 5.93 11.16 -9.72
N HIS A 458 5.13 10.20 -9.25
CA HIS A 458 3.80 9.98 -9.82
C HIS A 458 2.86 11.14 -9.50
N THR A 459 1.72 11.18 -10.19
CA THR A 459 0.70 12.21 -10.01
C THR A 459 -0.62 11.64 -9.48
N THR A 460 -1.55 12.51 -9.15
CA THR A 460 -2.94 12.15 -8.85
C THR A 460 -3.87 12.30 -10.05
N SER A 461 -3.32 12.53 -11.24
CA SER A 461 -4.10 12.68 -12.47
C SER A 461 -4.92 11.45 -12.79
N PRO A 462 -6.11 11.61 -13.39
CA PRO A 462 -6.84 10.48 -13.94
C PRO A 462 -6.07 9.90 -15.14
N VAL A 463 -6.46 8.69 -15.53
CA VAL A 463 -5.85 7.99 -16.66
C VAL A 463 -6.89 7.75 -17.77
N PRO A 464 -6.46 7.61 -19.04
CA PRO A 464 -7.38 7.34 -20.14
C PRO A 464 -7.92 5.92 -20.08
N LEU A 465 -9.12 5.71 -20.57
CA LEU A 465 -9.64 4.41 -20.95
C LEU A 465 -10.33 4.53 -22.30
N ILE A 466 -9.84 3.77 -23.30
CA ILE A 466 -10.39 3.72 -24.65
C ILE A 466 -10.80 2.28 -24.94
N LEU A 467 -12.05 2.07 -25.31
CA LEU A 467 -12.56 0.78 -25.75
C LEU A 467 -12.45 0.66 -27.28
N ILE A 468 -11.44 -0.03 -27.75
CA ILE A 468 -11.19 -0.27 -29.16
C ILE A 468 -11.90 -1.58 -29.58
N ASP A 469 -13.16 -1.45 -29.90
CA ASP A 469 -14.00 -2.52 -30.40
C ASP A 469 -14.93 -2.01 -31.53
N PRO A 470 -14.80 -2.51 -32.75
CA PRO A 470 -15.66 -2.11 -33.86
C PRO A 470 -17.16 -2.29 -33.61
N ALA A 471 -17.51 -3.31 -32.77
CA ALA A 471 -18.90 -3.57 -32.42
C ALA A 471 -19.51 -2.55 -31.46
N HIS A 472 -18.68 -1.82 -30.72
CA HIS A 472 -19.09 -0.81 -29.76
C HIS A 472 -18.79 0.62 -30.23
N LYS A 473 -18.39 0.80 -31.51
CA LYS A 473 -18.10 2.13 -32.06
C LYS A 473 -19.35 3.02 -31.96
N GLY A 474 -19.25 4.14 -31.26
CA GLY A 474 -20.36 5.03 -30.96
C GLY A 474 -21.13 4.75 -29.66
N ALA A 475 -20.77 3.71 -28.89
CA ALA A 475 -21.29 3.53 -27.54
C ALA A 475 -20.77 4.63 -26.59
N MET A 476 -21.46 4.83 -25.48
CA MET A 476 -21.02 5.71 -24.40
C MET A 476 -20.51 4.84 -23.24
N LEU A 477 -19.33 5.17 -22.73
CA LEU A 477 -18.81 4.55 -21.51
C LEU A 477 -19.31 5.30 -20.27
N ARG A 478 -19.48 4.58 -19.18
CA ARG A 478 -19.83 5.16 -17.89
C ARG A 478 -18.71 6.11 -17.41
N GLU A 479 -19.11 7.28 -16.96
CA GLU A 479 -18.21 8.24 -16.32
C GLU A 479 -17.95 7.91 -14.86
N GLY A 480 -16.90 8.51 -14.26
CA GLY A 480 -16.54 8.34 -12.86
C GLY A 480 -15.99 6.94 -12.52
N GLY A 481 -15.46 6.23 -13.53
CA GLY A 481 -14.84 4.93 -13.36
C GLY A 481 -13.50 5.00 -12.61
N LYS A 482 -13.00 3.83 -12.25
CA LYS A 482 -11.74 3.61 -11.54
C LYS A 482 -11.05 2.33 -12.04
N LEU A 483 -9.81 2.10 -11.68
CA LEU A 483 -9.03 0.95 -12.16
C LEU A 483 -9.70 -0.40 -11.88
N SER A 484 -10.39 -0.53 -10.75
CA SER A 484 -11.13 -1.76 -10.40
C SER A 484 -12.33 -2.07 -11.30
N ASP A 485 -12.75 -1.15 -12.15
CA ASP A 485 -13.85 -1.35 -13.09
C ASP A 485 -13.41 -2.01 -14.41
N VAL A 486 -12.08 -2.08 -14.63
CA VAL A 486 -11.51 -2.63 -15.88
C VAL A 486 -11.74 -4.15 -15.99
N ALA A 487 -11.47 -4.92 -14.92
CA ALA A 487 -11.69 -6.38 -14.97
C ALA A 487 -13.16 -6.75 -15.21
N PRO A 488 -14.16 -6.16 -14.51
CA PRO A 488 -15.58 -6.36 -14.86
C PRO A 488 -15.91 -5.99 -16.31
N THR A 489 -15.30 -4.93 -16.84
CA THR A 489 -15.47 -4.52 -18.24
C THR A 489 -14.90 -5.58 -19.19
N MET A 490 -13.69 -6.09 -18.90
CA MET A 490 -13.07 -7.17 -19.67
C MET A 490 -13.95 -8.43 -19.68
N LEU A 491 -14.44 -8.85 -18.50
CA LEU A 491 -15.32 -10.03 -18.41
C LEU A 491 -16.61 -9.85 -19.24
N LYS A 492 -17.22 -8.68 -19.18
CA LYS A 492 -18.40 -8.38 -19.99
C LYS A 492 -18.11 -8.47 -21.49
N LEU A 493 -16.99 -7.93 -21.94
CA LEU A 493 -16.55 -8.03 -23.34
C LEU A 493 -16.23 -9.47 -23.77
N MET A 494 -15.82 -10.32 -22.84
CA MET A 494 -15.56 -11.75 -23.05
C MET A 494 -16.83 -12.61 -22.90
N ALA A 495 -17.98 -12.01 -22.64
CA ALA A 495 -19.26 -12.69 -22.35
C ALA A 495 -19.19 -13.66 -21.16
N LEU A 496 -18.36 -13.34 -20.16
CA LEU A 496 -18.25 -14.06 -18.90
C LEU A 496 -19.05 -13.36 -17.79
N PRO A 497 -19.68 -14.12 -16.87
CA PRO A 497 -20.32 -13.53 -15.70
C PRO A 497 -19.29 -12.88 -14.79
N GLN A 498 -19.68 -11.87 -14.04
CA GLN A 498 -18.83 -11.24 -13.03
C GLN A 498 -18.91 -12.03 -11.71
N PRO A 499 -17.79 -12.45 -11.11
CA PRO A 499 -17.82 -13.10 -9.80
C PRO A 499 -18.18 -12.09 -8.70
N SER A 500 -18.78 -12.58 -7.61
CA SER A 500 -19.25 -11.74 -6.49
C SER A 500 -18.14 -10.96 -5.77
N GLU A 501 -16.92 -11.46 -5.82
CA GLU A 501 -15.74 -10.84 -5.24
C GLU A 501 -15.29 -9.58 -5.99
N MET A 502 -15.60 -9.47 -7.27
CA MET A 502 -15.37 -8.26 -8.03
C MET A 502 -16.49 -7.25 -7.77
N THR A 503 -16.16 -6.21 -7.02
CA THR A 503 -17.10 -5.12 -6.66
C THR A 503 -17.01 -3.91 -7.58
N GLY A 504 -16.10 -3.94 -8.56
CA GLY A 504 -16.05 -2.96 -9.65
C GLY A 504 -17.29 -3.09 -10.55
N GLU A 505 -17.58 -2.06 -11.31
CA GLU A 505 -18.72 -1.99 -12.20
C GLU A 505 -18.26 -1.84 -13.64
N SER A 506 -18.80 -2.64 -14.56
CA SER A 506 -18.47 -2.50 -15.98
C SER A 506 -18.71 -1.08 -16.48
N LEU A 507 -17.81 -0.60 -17.33
CA LEU A 507 -17.87 0.71 -17.96
C LEU A 507 -18.70 0.70 -19.27
N VAL A 508 -19.05 -0.48 -19.75
CA VAL A 508 -19.84 -0.71 -20.98
C VAL A 508 -21.27 -1.07 -20.65
#